data_b523674c83b5dc4a513c4d42f6203f3e
#
_entry.id   b523674c83b5dc4a513c4d42f6203f3e
#
_cell.length_a   1.000
_cell.length_b   1.000
_cell.length_c   1.000
_cell.angle_alpha   90.00
_cell.angle_beta   90.00
_cell.angle_gamma   90.00
#
_symmetry.space_group_name_H-M   'P 1'
#
loop_
_entity.id
_entity.type
_entity.pdbx_description
1 polymer ?
#
loop_
_entity_poly.entity_id
_entity_poly.type
_entity_poly.pdbx_seq_one_letter_code
_entity_poly.pdbx_strand_id
1 'polypeptide(L)'
;MTTDNSQKAQPSPALKRLEKLVGTWTIAGRTLDSDVDNIKGRVVINWLAGGFFLEQRGEMEFMGARIESLEIVYYDPTADIFPSTVYASMGGTPLPYSWDVRDNAVTHSGYGATFTGNFSDDGHTLTGGWRPDGGTNAERNVAYDVVMTRVR
;
A
#
# COMPACT_ATOMS: atom_id res chain seq x y z
N MET A 1 30.92 31.48 -8.40
CA MET A 1 30.75 30.39 -7.43
C MET A 1 29.86 29.32 -8.03
N THR A 2 30.38 28.15 -8.14
CA THR A 2 29.63 27.04 -8.69
C THR A 2 28.67 26.47 -7.65
N THR A 3 27.44 26.25 -8.04
CA THR A 3 26.50 25.54 -7.20
C THR A 3 26.98 24.11 -7.03
N ASP A 4 27.20 23.72 -5.83
CA ASP A 4 27.70 22.39 -5.53
C ASP A 4 26.54 21.39 -5.67
N ASN A 5 26.50 20.67 -6.78
CA ASN A 5 25.50 19.63 -7.03
C ASN A 5 25.63 18.44 -6.08
N SER A 6 26.75 18.32 -5.35
CA SER A 6 26.91 17.26 -4.36
C SER A 6 25.99 17.43 -3.16
N GLN A 7 25.44 18.62 -2.95
CA GLN A 7 24.48 18.89 -1.88
C GLN A 7 23.05 18.63 -2.27
N LYS A 8 22.78 18.28 -3.52
CA LYS A 8 21.44 17.94 -3.96
C LYS A 8 20.99 16.66 -3.26
N ALA A 9 19.82 16.71 -2.64
CA ALA A 9 19.24 15.55 -1.96
C ALA A 9 19.09 14.39 -2.92
N GLN A 10 19.40 13.20 -2.44
CA GLN A 10 19.24 11.95 -3.18
C GLN A 10 18.30 11.03 -2.41
N PRO A 11 17.47 10.24 -3.10
CA PRO A 11 16.64 9.25 -2.43
C PRO A 11 17.50 8.24 -1.67
N SER A 12 17.03 7.83 -0.49
CA SER A 12 17.69 6.77 0.26
C SER A 12 17.66 5.46 -0.52
N PRO A 13 18.77 4.69 -0.52
CA PRO A 13 18.77 3.35 -1.12
C PRO A 13 17.70 2.42 -0.53
N ALA A 14 17.26 2.65 0.71
CA ALA A 14 16.19 1.87 1.34
C ALA A 14 14.88 1.92 0.55
N LEU A 15 14.62 3.01 -0.18
CA LEU A 15 13.43 3.16 -1.02
C LEU A 15 13.35 2.10 -2.13
N LYS A 16 14.47 1.48 -2.51
CA LYS A 16 14.47 0.38 -3.48
C LYS A 16 13.68 -0.83 -3.00
N ARG A 17 13.47 -0.97 -1.69
CA ARG A 17 12.63 -2.04 -1.15
C ARG A 17 11.18 -1.93 -1.62
N LEU A 18 10.71 -0.73 -1.95
CA LEU A 18 9.37 -0.49 -2.46
C LEU A 18 9.23 -0.73 -3.97
N GLU A 19 10.33 -0.95 -4.68
CA GLU A 19 10.32 -1.08 -6.15
C GLU A 19 9.42 -2.21 -6.63
N LYS A 20 9.30 -3.28 -5.86
CA LYS A 20 8.42 -4.41 -6.19
C LYS A 20 6.95 -4.04 -6.25
N LEU A 21 6.56 -2.95 -5.58
CA LEU A 21 5.18 -2.47 -5.59
C LEU A 21 4.85 -1.68 -6.87
N VAL A 22 5.85 -1.15 -7.56
CA VAL A 22 5.64 -0.25 -8.70
C VAL A 22 4.97 -1.00 -9.85
N GLY A 23 3.94 -0.41 -10.41
CA GLY A 23 3.21 -0.94 -11.55
C GLY A 23 1.70 -0.77 -11.40
N THR A 24 0.99 -1.41 -12.29
CA THR A 24 -0.47 -1.47 -12.28
C THR A 24 -0.91 -2.85 -11.84
N TRP A 25 -1.85 -2.89 -10.90
CA TRP A 25 -2.33 -4.13 -10.31
C TRP A 25 -3.85 -4.19 -10.34
N THR A 26 -4.38 -5.37 -10.61
CA THR A 26 -5.79 -5.66 -10.33
C THR A 26 -5.90 -6.30 -8.95
N ILE A 27 -7.03 -6.07 -8.29
CA ILE A 27 -7.31 -6.62 -6.96
C ILE A 27 -8.55 -7.48 -7.06
N ALA A 28 -8.48 -8.69 -6.52
CA ALA A 28 -9.63 -9.55 -6.32
C ALA A 28 -9.57 -10.13 -4.91
N GLY A 29 -10.70 -10.15 -4.23
CA GLY A 29 -10.70 -10.62 -2.85
C GLY A 29 -12.08 -10.90 -2.32
N ARG A 30 -12.09 -11.34 -1.07
CA ARG A 30 -13.32 -11.65 -0.36
C ARG A 30 -13.18 -11.44 1.13
N THR A 31 -14.26 -11.00 1.76
CA THR A 31 -14.36 -11.02 3.21
C THR A 31 -14.39 -12.48 3.69
N LEU A 32 -13.94 -12.72 4.92
CA LEU A 32 -13.80 -14.11 5.43
C LEU A 32 -15.13 -14.85 5.54
N ASP A 33 -16.24 -14.12 5.63
CA ASP A 33 -17.58 -14.68 5.72
C ASP A 33 -18.24 -14.87 4.35
N SER A 34 -17.54 -14.62 3.26
CA SER A 34 -18.09 -14.74 1.91
C SER A 34 -17.52 -15.96 1.18
N ASP A 35 -18.38 -16.66 0.48
CA ASP A 35 -18.01 -17.81 -0.36
C ASP A 35 -17.59 -17.38 -1.78
N VAL A 36 -17.81 -16.11 -2.11
CA VAL A 36 -17.51 -15.55 -3.44
C VAL A 36 -16.72 -14.26 -3.30
N ASP A 37 -16.01 -13.88 -4.35
CA ASP A 37 -15.31 -12.61 -4.37
C ASP A 37 -16.32 -11.46 -4.30
N ASN A 38 -16.12 -10.58 -3.34
CA ASN A 38 -16.95 -9.39 -3.10
C ASN A 38 -16.09 -8.11 -3.01
N ILE A 39 -14.83 -8.21 -3.39
CA ILE A 39 -13.88 -7.10 -3.44
C ILE A 39 -13.16 -7.17 -4.77
N LYS A 40 -13.13 -6.05 -5.49
CA LYS A 40 -12.37 -5.94 -6.73
C LYS A 40 -11.88 -4.51 -6.89
N GLY A 41 -10.76 -4.35 -7.57
CA GLY A 41 -10.21 -3.03 -7.76
C GLY A 41 -9.01 -3.00 -8.67
N ARG A 42 -8.43 -1.82 -8.75
CA ARG A 42 -7.23 -1.54 -9.54
C ARG A 42 -6.42 -0.48 -8.81
N VAL A 43 -5.12 -0.68 -8.75
CA VAL A 43 -4.20 0.32 -8.21
C VAL A 43 -3.07 0.56 -9.21
N VAL A 44 -2.62 1.81 -9.23
CA VAL A 44 -1.45 2.23 -10.02
C VAL A 44 -0.45 2.83 -9.04
N ILE A 45 0.75 2.28 -9.02
CA ILE A 45 1.81 2.65 -8.09
C ILE A 45 3.00 3.14 -8.88
N ASN A 46 3.40 4.38 -8.68
CA ASN A 46 4.52 5.02 -9.38
C ASN A 46 5.31 5.92 -8.45
N TRP A 47 6.57 6.13 -8.79
CA TRP A 47 7.38 7.15 -8.14
C TRP A 47 6.94 8.55 -8.58
N LEU A 48 6.91 9.48 -7.64
CA LEU A 48 6.87 10.91 -7.98
C LEU A 48 8.25 11.34 -8.49
N ALA A 49 8.26 12.42 -9.26
CA ALA A 49 9.50 12.98 -9.78
C ALA A 49 10.49 13.21 -8.63
N GLY A 50 11.73 12.81 -8.84
CA GLY A 50 12.79 12.86 -7.82
C GLY A 50 13.01 11.56 -7.06
N GLY A 51 12.03 10.67 -7.00
CA GLY A 51 12.16 9.34 -6.41
C GLY A 51 12.10 9.28 -4.88
N PHE A 52 11.62 10.34 -4.22
CA PHE A 52 11.52 10.37 -2.75
C PHE A 52 10.20 9.82 -2.24
N PHE A 53 9.15 9.88 -3.06
CA PHE A 53 7.78 9.53 -2.67
C PHE A 53 7.21 8.55 -3.66
N LEU A 54 6.55 7.52 -3.12
CA LEU A 54 5.79 6.58 -3.91
C LEU A 54 4.32 6.97 -3.83
N GLU A 55 3.67 7.05 -4.98
CA GLU A 55 2.25 7.38 -5.08
C GLU A 55 1.47 6.12 -5.44
N GLN A 56 0.40 5.84 -4.69
CA GLN A 56 -0.54 4.78 -5.01
C GLN A 56 -1.92 5.39 -5.23
N ARG A 57 -2.45 5.24 -6.44
CA ARG A 57 -3.81 5.61 -6.78
C ARG A 57 -4.64 4.36 -6.96
N GLY A 58 -5.73 4.27 -6.23
CA GLY A 58 -6.58 3.10 -6.25
C GLY A 58 -8.04 3.43 -6.41
N GLU A 59 -8.75 2.51 -7.05
CA GLU A 59 -10.20 2.44 -7.01
C GLU A 59 -10.58 1.01 -6.67
N MET A 60 -11.56 0.87 -5.80
CA MET A 60 -11.97 -0.42 -5.28
C MET A 60 -13.48 -0.44 -5.14
N GLU A 61 -14.06 -1.58 -5.45
CA GLU A 61 -15.43 -1.91 -5.08
C GLU A 61 -15.36 -2.88 -3.92
N PHE A 62 -15.80 -2.43 -2.75
CA PHE A 62 -15.72 -3.18 -1.51
C PHE A 62 -17.14 -3.47 -1.03
N MET A 63 -17.57 -4.72 -1.14
CA MET A 63 -18.92 -5.16 -0.77
C MET A 63 -20.00 -4.28 -1.44
N GLY A 64 -19.78 -3.90 -2.70
CA GLY A 64 -20.69 -3.05 -3.47
C GLY A 64 -20.48 -1.55 -3.32
N ALA A 65 -19.65 -1.09 -2.40
CA ALA A 65 -19.34 0.32 -2.22
C ALA A 65 -18.08 0.69 -2.99
N ARG A 66 -18.14 1.77 -3.79
CA ARG A 66 -16.99 2.27 -4.52
C ARG A 66 -16.14 3.18 -3.64
N ILE A 67 -14.85 2.90 -3.60
CA ILE A 67 -13.87 3.66 -2.85
C ILE A 67 -12.75 4.08 -3.79
N GLU A 68 -12.41 5.36 -3.78
CA GLU A 68 -11.23 5.88 -4.45
C GLU A 68 -10.24 6.37 -3.40
N SER A 69 -8.96 6.17 -3.64
CA SER A 69 -7.93 6.55 -2.68
C SER A 69 -6.64 6.98 -3.36
N LEU A 70 -5.92 7.81 -2.62
CA LEU A 70 -4.56 8.22 -2.94
C LEU A 70 -3.72 7.97 -1.69
N GLU A 71 -2.59 7.30 -1.86
CA GLU A 71 -1.64 7.10 -0.77
C GLU A 71 -0.27 7.60 -1.20
N ILE A 72 0.40 8.36 -0.32
CA ILE A 72 1.76 8.84 -0.54
C ILE A 72 2.65 8.24 0.54
N VAL A 73 3.73 7.59 0.12
CA VAL A 73 4.65 6.84 0.96
C VAL A 73 6.04 7.47 0.88
N TYR A 74 6.72 7.56 2.02
CA TYR A 74 8.11 8.01 2.07
C TYR A 74 8.93 7.10 3.00
N TYR A 75 10.22 7.38 3.12
CA TYR A 75 11.10 6.61 4.01
C TYR A 75 11.48 7.42 5.25
N ASP A 76 11.31 6.82 6.42
CA ASP A 76 11.78 7.35 7.70
C ASP A 76 13.03 6.58 8.12
N PRO A 77 14.24 7.19 8.02
CA PRO A 77 15.47 6.49 8.36
C PRO A 77 15.65 6.24 9.86
N THR A 78 14.95 7.01 10.70
CA THR A 78 15.06 6.84 12.15
C THR A 78 14.43 5.54 12.60
N ALA A 79 13.25 5.23 12.07
CA ALA A 79 12.51 4.03 12.43
C ALA A 79 12.69 2.88 11.42
N ASP A 80 13.33 3.15 10.28
CA ASP A 80 13.51 2.21 9.18
C ASP A 80 12.17 1.61 8.71
N ILE A 81 11.19 2.48 8.54
CA ILE A 81 9.87 2.14 8.02
C ILE A 81 9.50 3.11 6.90
N PHE A 82 8.38 2.82 6.23
CA PHE A 82 7.83 3.67 5.17
C PHE A 82 6.48 4.21 5.61
N PRO A 83 6.46 5.35 6.36
CA PRO A 83 5.20 5.98 6.70
C PRO A 83 4.46 6.45 5.46
N SER A 84 3.14 6.45 5.54
CA SER A 84 2.30 6.94 4.45
C SER A 84 1.07 7.65 4.97
N THR A 85 0.40 8.38 4.07
CA THR A 85 -0.87 9.01 4.35
C THR A 85 -1.85 8.60 3.26
N VAL A 86 -3.03 8.16 3.68
CA VAL A 86 -4.11 7.75 2.79
C VAL A 86 -5.19 8.82 2.78
N TYR A 87 -5.60 9.21 1.59
CA TYR A 87 -6.73 10.09 1.33
C TYR A 87 -7.78 9.29 0.60
N ALA A 88 -8.88 8.97 1.27
CA ALA A 88 -9.91 8.09 0.74
C ALA A 88 -11.24 8.83 0.57
N SER A 89 -11.99 8.43 -0.44
CA SER A 89 -13.30 9.04 -0.75
C SER A 89 -14.38 8.78 0.31
N MET A 90 -14.06 7.96 1.31
CA MET A 90 -14.98 7.63 2.40
C MET A 90 -15.02 8.67 3.52
N GLY A 91 -14.07 9.59 3.56
CA GLY A 91 -14.02 10.58 4.63
C GLY A 91 -13.04 11.69 4.33
N GLY A 92 -13.12 12.77 5.10
CA GLY A 92 -12.30 13.97 4.89
C GLY A 92 -11.04 14.04 5.72
N THR A 93 -10.73 13.02 6.50
CA THR A 93 -9.54 13.02 7.37
C THR A 93 -8.43 12.19 6.74
N PRO A 94 -7.23 12.76 6.55
CA PRO A 94 -6.08 11.97 6.13
C PRO A 94 -5.76 10.89 7.15
N LEU A 95 -5.46 9.68 6.69
CA LEU A 95 -5.23 8.53 7.57
C LEU A 95 -3.76 8.13 7.55
N PRO A 96 -3.09 8.03 8.71
CA PRO A 96 -1.71 7.58 8.77
C PRO A 96 -1.63 6.05 8.62
N TYR A 97 -0.73 5.61 7.74
CA TYR A 97 -0.41 4.22 7.51
C TYR A 97 1.10 4.04 7.52
N SER A 98 1.55 2.81 7.46
CA SER A 98 2.95 2.49 7.24
C SER A 98 3.11 1.20 6.46
N TRP A 99 4.21 1.11 5.73
CA TRP A 99 4.61 -0.06 4.98
C TRP A 99 5.92 -0.61 5.46
N ASP A 100 6.11 -1.90 5.33
CA ASP A 100 7.40 -2.54 5.37
C ASP A 100 7.45 -3.63 4.30
N VAL A 101 8.53 -3.65 3.54
CA VAL A 101 8.77 -4.65 2.50
C VAL A 101 10.15 -5.23 2.74
N ARG A 102 10.20 -6.51 3.06
CA ARG A 102 11.43 -7.26 3.33
C ARG A 102 11.42 -8.51 2.45
N ASP A 103 12.32 -8.55 1.47
CA ASP A 103 12.33 -9.61 0.47
C ASP A 103 10.94 -9.69 -0.21
N ASN A 104 10.24 -10.82 -0.09
CA ASN A 104 8.89 -10.97 -0.63
C ASN A 104 7.78 -10.67 0.38
N ALA A 105 8.13 -10.40 1.63
CA ALA A 105 7.15 -10.16 2.68
C ALA A 105 6.73 -8.69 2.72
N VAL A 106 5.42 -8.45 2.74
CA VAL A 106 4.83 -7.12 2.78
C VAL A 106 3.96 -6.99 4.01
N THR A 107 4.15 -5.88 4.74
CA THR A 107 3.29 -5.48 5.84
C THR A 107 2.80 -4.07 5.56
N HIS A 108 1.49 -3.84 5.72
CA HIS A 108 0.87 -2.52 5.52
C HIS A 108 -0.15 -2.31 6.63
N SER A 109 0.08 -1.32 7.49
CA SER A 109 -0.71 -1.13 8.71
C SER A 109 -1.26 0.27 8.80
N GLY A 110 -2.45 0.41 9.32
CA GLY A 110 -3.05 1.69 9.64
C GLY A 110 -4.52 1.56 9.97
N TYR A 111 -5.04 2.55 10.65
CA TYR A 111 -6.44 2.65 11.00
C TYR A 111 -7.01 1.40 11.69
N GLY A 112 -6.19 0.76 12.53
CA GLY A 112 -6.62 -0.38 13.34
C GLY A 112 -6.60 -1.72 12.62
N ALA A 113 -5.97 -1.82 11.47
CA ALA A 113 -5.84 -3.06 10.72
C ALA A 113 -4.45 -3.22 10.13
N THR A 114 -4.07 -4.46 9.88
CA THR A 114 -2.78 -4.80 9.28
C THR A 114 -2.99 -5.77 8.13
N PHE A 115 -2.38 -5.45 7.00
CA PHE A 115 -2.21 -6.36 5.88
C PHE A 115 -0.87 -7.07 6.03
N THR A 116 -0.88 -8.38 5.85
CA THR A 116 0.33 -9.16 5.68
C THR A 116 0.19 -10.00 4.41
N GLY A 117 1.23 -10.02 3.61
CA GLY A 117 1.21 -10.75 2.36
C GLY A 117 2.60 -11.06 1.83
N ASN A 118 2.62 -11.78 0.72
CA ASN A 118 3.85 -12.16 0.08
C ASN A 118 3.73 -12.03 -1.44
N PHE A 119 4.79 -11.51 -2.05
CA PHE A 119 4.94 -11.59 -3.50
C PHE A 119 5.24 -13.03 -3.90
N SER A 120 4.71 -13.43 -5.06
CA SER A 120 5.18 -14.63 -5.75
C SER A 120 6.65 -14.46 -6.17
N ASP A 121 7.33 -15.57 -6.43
CA ASP A 121 8.75 -15.56 -6.81
C ASP A 121 9.00 -14.72 -8.06
N ASP A 122 8.07 -14.71 -9.01
CA ASP A 122 8.17 -13.92 -10.24
C ASP A 122 7.73 -12.46 -10.06
N GLY A 123 7.23 -12.08 -8.87
CA GLY A 123 6.78 -10.73 -8.59
C GLY A 123 5.46 -10.31 -9.24
N HIS A 124 4.74 -11.24 -9.86
CA HIS A 124 3.51 -10.91 -10.59
C HIS A 124 2.24 -10.96 -9.77
N THR A 125 2.29 -11.57 -8.59
CA THR A 125 1.16 -11.58 -7.66
C THR A 125 1.61 -11.18 -6.26
N LEU A 126 0.71 -10.54 -5.53
CA LEU A 126 0.85 -10.25 -4.11
C LEU A 126 -0.39 -10.79 -3.44
N THR A 127 -0.22 -11.79 -2.59
CA THR A 127 -1.32 -12.47 -1.91
C THR A 127 -1.24 -12.23 -0.42
N GLY A 128 -2.35 -11.84 0.18
CA GLY A 128 -2.39 -11.62 1.62
C GLY A 128 -3.77 -11.26 2.11
N GLY A 129 -3.82 -10.73 3.32
CA GLY A 129 -5.09 -10.37 3.92
C GLY A 129 -4.96 -9.27 4.95
N TRP A 130 -6.05 -8.54 5.13
CA TRP A 130 -6.21 -7.53 6.16
C TRP A 130 -6.90 -8.15 7.37
N ARG A 131 -6.38 -7.84 8.57
CA ARG A 131 -6.95 -8.30 9.84
C ARG A 131 -7.00 -7.13 10.83
N PRO A 132 -8.11 -6.99 11.58
CA PRO A 132 -8.19 -6.00 12.66
C PRO A 132 -7.10 -6.24 13.71
N ASP A 133 -6.54 -5.15 14.26
CA ASP A 133 -5.48 -5.22 15.26
C ASP A 133 -5.99 -5.37 16.70
N GLY A 134 -7.31 -5.38 16.89
CA GLY A 134 -7.92 -5.46 18.23
C GLY A 134 -7.93 -4.14 19.00
N GLY A 135 -7.50 -3.05 18.38
CA GLY A 135 -7.51 -1.72 18.99
C GLY A 135 -8.83 -0.98 18.83
N THR A 136 -8.76 0.34 19.02
CA THR A 136 -9.93 1.23 19.05
C THR A 136 -10.81 1.16 17.79
N ASN A 137 -10.20 0.93 16.63
CA ASN A 137 -10.90 0.89 15.35
C ASN A 137 -11.17 -0.53 14.85
N ALA A 138 -10.89 -1.56 15.66
CA ALA A 138 -11.01 -2.95 15.22
C ALA A 138 -12.41 -3.31 14.73
N GLU A 139 -13.45 -2.82 15.42
CA GLU A 139 -14.85 -3.09 15.07
C GLU A 139 -15.28 -2.46 13.75
N ARG A 140 -14.54 -1.46 13.26
CA ARG A 140 -14.80 -0.80 11.98
C ARG A 140 -14.11 -1.48 10.81
N ASN A 141 -13.23 -2.43 11.11
CA ASN A 141 -12.44 -3.12 10.11
C ASN A 141 -13.01 -4.51 9.86
N VAL A 142 -13.17 -4.83 8.59
CA VAL A 142 -13.62 -6.16 8.15
C VAL A 142 -12.39 -6.94 7.72
N ALA A 143 -12.26 -8.17 8.21
CA ALA A 143 -11.20 -9.07 7.78
C ALA A 143 -11.47 -9.56 6.36
N TYR A 144 -10.47 -9.50 5.48
CA TYR A 144 -10.61 -9.96 4.11
C TYR A 144 -9.27 -10.36 3.51
N ASP A 145 -9.34 -11.24 2.52
CA ASP A 145 -8.17 -11.69 1.77
C ASP A 145 -8.21 -11.13 0.35
N VAL A 146 -7.03 -10.86 -0.19
CA VAL A 146 -6.89 -10.34 -1.54
C VAL A 146 -5.75 -11.01 -2.29
N VAL A 147 -5.90 -11.07 -3.60
CA VAL A 147 -4.84 -11.35 -4.55
C VAL A 147 -4.72 -10.14 -5.46
N MET A 148 -3.54 -9.56 -5.49
CA MET A 148 -3.20 -8.49 -6.43
C MET A 148 -2.40 -9.11 -7.56
N THR A 149 -2.81 -8.83 -8.79
CA THR A 149 -2.16 -9.36 -9.99
C THR A 149 -1.64 -8.21 -10.84
N ARG A 150 -0.36 -8.29 -11.20
CA ARG A 150 0.28 -7.26 -12.02
C ARG A 150 -0.31 -7.29 -13.43
N VAL A 151 -0.71 -6.14 -13.94
CA VAL A 151 -1.15 -5.97 -15.33
C VAL A 151 0.10 -5.90 -16.22
N ARG A 152 0.07 -6.67 -17.26
CA ARG A 152 1.17 -6.74 -18.25
C ARG A 152 0.88 -5.90 -19.47
#